data_8415014e1a9f3a8ac8ea866e34a3681b
#
_entry.id   8415014e1a9f3a8ac8ea866e34a3681b
#
_cell.length_a   1.000
_cell.length_b   1.000
_cell.length_c   1.000
_cell.angle_alpha   90.00
_cell.angle_beta   90.00
_cell.angle_gamma   90.00
#
_symmetry.space_group_name_H-M   'P 1'
#
loop_
_entity.id
_entity.type
_entity.pdbx_description
1 polymer ?
#
loop_
_entity_poly.entity_id
_entity_poly.type
_entity_poly.pdbx_seq_one_letter_code
_entity_poly.pdbx_strand_id
1 'polypeptide(L)'
;DQAQTTLVRIENAAVSPNIVKAGDTVNLTATYTVLGQQGVTMNVVETREIRYNGELTGRPQVTVQRQGGTYTSKIPLTLAAGAKAGKYTVLTTIQAGTNSDARETSFTIQ
;
A
#
# COMPACT_ATOMS: atom_id res chain seq x y z
N ASP A 1 -0.78 -30.55 14.21
CA ASP A 1 -0.45 -29.64 14.15
C ASP A 1 -1.24 -28.50 14.12
N GLN A 2 -1.03 -27.66 14.64
CA GLN A 2 -1.66 -26.52 14.72
C GLN A 2 -1.31 -25.64 13.60
N ALA A 3 -2.19 -25.27 12.86
CA ALA A 3 -1.94 -24.37 11.77
C ALA A 3 -1.38 -23.07 12.29
N GLN A 4 -0.37 -22.59 11.61
CA GLN A 4 0.15 -21.29 11.92
C GLN A 4 -0.80 -20.26 11.38
N THR A 5 -1.23 -19.36 12.20
CA THR A 5 -2.10 -18.29 11.78
C THR A 5 -1.27 -17.02 11.63
N THR A 6 -1.24 -16.49 10.42
CA THR A 6 -0.61 -15.21 10.15
C THR A 6 -1.72 -14.18 9.97
N LEU A 7 -1.66 -13.11 10.71
CA LEU A 7 -2.63 -12.03 10.58
C LEU A 7 -1.92 -10.77 10.16
N VAL A 8 -2.54 -10.01 9.29
CA VAL A 8 -2.04 -8.71 8.84
C VAL A 8 -3.09 -7.67 9.14
N ARG A 9 -2.65 -6.56 9.71
CA ARG A 9 -3.55 -5.45 9.99
C ARG A 9 -2.88 -4.16 9.59
N ILE A 10 -3.54 -3.37 8.75
CA ILE A 10 -3.06 -2.04 8.40
C ILE A 10 -3.49 -1.09 9.50
N GLU A 11 -2.50 -0.46 10.13
CA GLU A 11 -2.76 0.50 11.19
C GLU A 11 -3.06 1.87 10.63
N ASN A 12 -2.40 2.22 9.52
CA ASN A 12 -2.56 3.52 8.90
C ASN A 12 -2.09 3.47 7.45
N ALA A 13 -2.76 4.20 6.58
CA ALA A 13 -2.33 4.40 5.21
C ALA A 13 -2.56 5.86 4.85
N ALA A 14 -1.61 6.44 4.11
CA ALA A 14 -1.67 7.87 3.81
C ALA A 14 -0.98 8.17 2.49
N VAL A 15 -1.38 9.26 1.88
CA VAL A 15 -0.73 9.83 0.71
C VAL A 15 -0.32 11.26 1.08
N SER A 16 0.93 11.60 0.83
CA SER A 16 1.43 12.94 1.18
C SER A 16 2.37 13.45 0.11
N PRO A 17 2.15 14.67 -0.38
CA PRO A 17 0.97 15.51 -0.18
C PRO A 17 -0.26 14.91 -0.87
N ASN A 18 -1.46 15.31 -0.47
CA ASN A 18 -2.66 14.74 -1.04
C ASN A 18 -3.37 15.68 -2.04
N ILE A 19 -2.83 16.86 -2.25
CA ILE A 19 -3.28 17.77 -3.30
C ILE A 19 -2.04 18.19 -4.05
N VAL A 20 -1.99 17.85 -5.34
CA VAL A 20 -0.77 18.01 -6.14
C VAL A 20 -1.13 18.41 -7.56
N LYS A 21 -0.10 18.56 -8.38
CA LYS A 21 -0.23 18.81 -9.82
C LYS A 21 0.34 17.67 -10.60
N ALA A 22 -0.07 17.54 -11.86
CA ALA A 22 0.52 16.56 -12.74
C ALA A 22 2.04 16.75 -12.79
N GLY A 23 2.78 15.67 -12.79
CA GLY A 23 4.24 15.71 -12.76
C GLY A 23 4.84 15.69 -11.36
N ASP A 24 4.04 15.98 -10.34
CA ASP A 24 4.54 15.95 -8.95
C ASP A 24 4.72 14.54 -8.47
N THR A 25 5.45 14.41 -7.35
CA THR A 25 5.64 13.12 -6.68
C THR A 25 4.82 13.12 -5.39
N VAL A 26 4.09 12.03 -5.16
CA VAL A 26 3.42 11.78 -3.89
C VAL A 26 4.09 10.60 -3.21
N ASN A 27 4.05 10.56 -1.89
CA ASN A 27 4.56 9.43 -1.11
C ASN A 27 3.38 8.61 -0.60
N LEU A 28 3.41 7.31 -0.90
CA LEU A 28 2.38 6.37 -0.46
C LEU A 28 2.95 5.63 0.75
N THR A 29 2.33 5.83 1.90
CA THR A 29 2.82 5.29 3.16
C THR A 29 1.79 4.35 3.75
N ALA A 30 2.24 3.22 4.27
CA ALA A 30 1.38 2.30 5.00
C ALA A 30 2.14 1.76 6.20
N THR A 31 1.51 1.80 7.36
CA THR A 31 2.02 1.16 8.55
C THR A 31 1.14 -0.02 8.85
N TYR A 32 1.75 -1.19 9.01
CA TYR A 32 1.00 -2.42 9.22
C TYR A 32 1.69 -3.31 10.23
N THR A 33 0.90 -4.16 10.85
CA THR A 33 1.38 -5.14 11.81
C THR A 33 1.19 -6.53 11.23
N VAL A 34 2.25 -7.33 11.34
CA VAL A 34 2.20 -8.74 10.96
C VAL A 34 2.30 -9.53 12.25
N LEU A 35 1.29 -10.36 12.51
CA LEU A 35 1.29 -11.28 13.63
C LEU A 35 1.49 -12.67 13.07
N GLY A 36 2.53 -13.34 13.52
CA GLY A 36 2.85 -14.66 13.03
C GLY A 36 3.66 -15.40 14.05
N GLN A 37 4.14 -16.56 13.64
CA GLN A 37 4.97 -17.36 14.53
C GLN A 37 6.31 -16.68 14.76
N GLN A 38 6.73 -16.63 16.01
CA GLN A 38 7.97 -16.00 16.38
C GLN A 38 9.14 -16.65 15.64
N GLY A 39 10.03 -15.82 15.12
CA GLY A 39 11.23 -16.29 14.43
C GLY A 39 11.01 -16.76 13.00
N VAL A 40 9.77 -16.75 12.52
CA VAL A 40 9.48 -17.17 11.16
C VAL A 40 9.43 -15.96 10.26
N THR A 41 10.21 -16.02 9.17
CA THR A 41 10.22 -14.97 8.16
C THR A 41 9.26 -15.36 7.06
N MET A 42 8.45 -14.41 6.62
CA MET A 42 7.49 -14.67 5.57
C MET A 42 7.54 -13.58 4.51
N ASN A 43 7.08 -13.91 3.32
CA ASN A 43 6.96 -12.93 2.26
C ASN A 43 5.72 -12.10 2.49
N VAL A 44 5.89 -10.79 2.42
CA VAL A 44 4.78 -9.85 2.54
C VAL A 44 4.72 -9.06 1.24
N VAL A 45 3.57 -9.08 0.59
CA VAL A 45 3.36 -8.40 -0.68
C VAL A 45 2.61 -7.11 -0.39
N GLU A 46 3.20 -6.00 -0.79
CA GLU A 46 2.61 -4.67 -0.61
C GLU A 46 2.19 -4.18 -1.99
N THR A 47 0.91 -4.05 -2.21
CA THR A 47 0.35 -3.63 -3.50
C THR A 47 -0.45 -2.35 -3.32
N ARG A 48 -0.28 -1.42 -4.26
CA ARG A 48 -1.07 -0.20 -4.26
C ARG A 48 -1.69 -0.03 -5.62
N GLU A 49 -3.03 -0.15 -5.67
CA GLU A 49 -3.76 0.04 -6.93
C GLU A 49 -4.26 1.46 -6.99
N ILE A 50 -3.83 2.17 -8.02
CA ILE A 50 -4.18 3.57 -8.21
C ILE A 50 -5.21 3.64 -9.31
N ARG A 51 -6.37 4.24 -9.01
CA ARG A 51 -7.47 4.32 -9.96
C ARG A 51 -7.96 5.75 -10.13
N TYR A 52 -8.40 6.04 -11.34
CA TYR A 52 -9.01 7.30 -11.69
C TYR A 52 -10.31 6.97 -12.42
N ASN A 53 -11.43 7.44 -11.86
CA ASN A 53 -12.77 7.14 -12.41
C ASN A 53 -12.98 5.63 -12.58
N GLY A 54 -12.49 4.86 -11.62
CA GLY A 54 -12.65 3.41 -11.64
C GLY A 54 -11.64 2.66 -12.50
N GLU A 55 -10.84 3.37 -13.29
CA GLU A 55 -9.85 2.73 -14.14
C GLU A 55 -8.51 2.62 -13.45
N LEU A 56 -7.87 1.48 -13.59
CA LEU A 56 -6.54 1.25 -13.02
C LEU A 56 -5.52 2.06 -13.81
N THR A 57 -4.81 2.97 -13.14
CA THR A 57 -3.78 3.78 -13.77
C THR A 57 -2.38 3.34 -13.37
N GLY A 58 -2.24 2.60 -12.27
CA GLY A 58 -0.95 2.09 -11.84
C GLY A 58 -1.15 1.07 -10.73
N ARG A 59 -0.17 0.19 -10.57
CA ARG A 59 -0.25 -0.87 -9.56
C ARG A 59 1.14 -1.24 -9.06
N PRO A 60 1.85 -0.31 -8.40
CA PRO A 60 3.16 -0.66 -7.84
C PRO A 60 3.01 -1.77 -6.80
N GLN A 61 3.93 -2.73 -6.87
CA GLN A 61 3.92 -3.88 -5.99
C GLN A 61 5.33 -4.20 -5.55
N VAL A 62 5.51 -4.44 -4.27
CA VAL A 62 6.80 -4.77 -3.68
C VAL A 62 6.61 -6.01 -2.81
N THR A 63 7.55 -6.94 -2.89
CA THR A 63 7.57 -8.08 -1.99
C THR A 63 8.75 -7.92 -1.05
N VAL A 64 8.48 -7.99 0.26
CA VAL A 64 9.51 -7.87 1.28
C VAL A 64 9.41 -9.08 2.20
N GLN A 65 10.49 -9.33 2.94
CA GLN A 65 10.51 -10.41 3.91
C GLN A 65 10.42 -9.82 5.30
N ARG A 66 9.49 -10.33 6.10
CA ARG A 66 9.22 -9.82 7.45
C ARG A 66 8.99 -10.94 8.44
N GLN A 67 9.46 -10.70 9.65
CA GLN A 67 9.01 -11.47 10.79
C GLN A 67 7.84 -10.74 11.43
N GLY A 68 7.23 -11.29 12.45
CA GLY A 68 6.17 -10.61 13.18
C GLY A 68 6.65 -9.27 13.70
N GLY A 69 5.81 -8.25 13.60
CA GLY A 69 6.14 -6.90 14.04
C GLY A 69 5.35 -5.85 13.29
N THR A 70 5.69 -4.61 13.56
CA THR A 70 5.04 -3.46 12.92
C THR A 70 6.04 -2.77 12.01
N TYR A 71 5.62 -2.48 10.80
CA TYR A 71 6.49 -1.95 9.76
C TYR A 71 5.83 -0.78 9.06
N THR A 72 6.65 0.15 8.57
CA THR A 72 6.18 1.24 7.73
C THR A 72 6.79 1.11 6.36
N SER A 73 5.93 1.07 5.35
CA SER A 73 6.31 1.02 3.95
C SER A 73 6.03 2.38 3.33
N LYS A 74 7.00 2.91 2.61
CA LYS A 74 6.85 4.19 1.96
C LYS A 74 7.44 4.10 0.57
N ILE A 75 6.64 4.41 -0.44
CA ILE A 75 7.13 4.45 -1.82
C ILE A 75 6.78 5.79 -2.45
N PRO A 76 7.69 6.36 -3.24
CA PRO A 76 7.35 7.54 -4.00
C PRO A 76 6.62 7.14 -5.28
N LEU A 77 5.68 7.96 -5.70
CA LEU A 77 4.99 7.79 -6.97
C LEU A 77 5.06 9.10 -7.71
N THR A 78 5.77 9.11 -8.84
CA THR A 78 5.85 10.30 -9.67
C THR A 78 4.73 10.25 -10.69
N LEU A 79 3.90 11.29 -10.69
CA LEU A 79 2.74 11.35 -11.54
C LEU A 79 3.16 11.79 -12.94
N ALA A 80 2.49 11.22 -13.95
CA ALA A 80 2.78 11.60 -15.33
C ALA A 80 2.46 13.08 -15.55
N ALA A 81 3.27 13.72 -16.40
CA ALA A 81 3.05 15.13 -16.71
C ALA A 81 1.68 15.35 -17.36
N GLY A 82 1.16 14.34 -18.05
CA GLY A 82 -0.15 14.41 -18.69
C GLY A 82 -1.27 13.81 -17.85
N ALA A 83 -1.05 13.54 -16.58
CA ALA A 83 -2.09 12.94 -15.75
C ALA A 83 -3.28 13.88 -15.63
N LYS A 84 -4.47 13.31 -15.69
CA LYS A 84 -5.71 14.11 -15.69
C LYS A 84 -5.99 14.66 -14.31
N ALA A 85 -6.56 15.84 -14.26
CA ALA A 85 -6.97 16.44 -13.00
C ALA A 85 -8.16 15.70 -12.43
N GLY A 86 -8.23 15.63 -11.12
CA GLY A 86 -9.35 15.00 -10.42
C GLY A 86 -8.87 14.13 -9.27
N LYS A 87 -9.80 13.36 -8.73
CA LYS A 87 -9.54 12.52 -7.56
C LYS A 87 -9.05 11.15 -8.00
N TYR A 88 -7.96 10.72 -7.38
CA TYR A 88 -7.40 9.39 -7.57
C TYR A 88 -7.55 8.62 -6.27
N THR A 89 -7.89 7.34 -6.35
CA THR A 89 -7.96 6.47 -5.19
C THR A 89 -6.78 5.52 -5.19
N VAL A 90 -6.31 5.17 -4.00
CA VAL A 90 -5.20 4.24 -3.81
C VAL A 90 -5.69 3.15 -2.87
N LEU A 91 -5.80 1.93 -3.38
CA LEU A 91 -6.12 0.79 -2.55
C LEU A 91 -4.83 0.08 -2.18
N THR A 92 -4.44 0.18 -0.93
CA THR A 92 -3.25 -0.45 -0.40
C THR A 92 -3.64 -1.79 0.18
N THR A 93 -3.01 -2.86 -0.31
CA THR A 93 -3.24 -4.22 0.19
C THR A 93 -1.93 -4.77 0.69
N ILE A 94 -1.94 -5.31 1.89
CA ILE A 94 -0.80 -5.98 2.49
C ILE A 94 -1.19 -7.45 2.65
N GLN A 95 -0.42 -8.34 2.04
CA GLN A 95 -0.75 -9.76 2.04
C GLN A 95 0.43 -10.57 2.55
N ALA A 96 0.17 -11.46 3.50
CA ALA A 96 1.14 -12.40 4.00
C ALA A 96 0.49 -13.78 4.00
N GLY A 97 1.00 -14.68 3.16
CA GLY A 97 0.37 -15.98 2.97
C GLY A 97 -1.04 -15.82 2.42
N THR A 98 -2.01 -16.39 3.10
CA THR A 98 -3.40 -16.29 2.69
C THR A 98 -4.16 -15.18 3.41
N ASN A 99 -3.45 -14.42 4.26
CA ASN A 99 -4.07 -13.36 5.04
C ASN A 99 -3.73 -12.00 4.43
N SER A 100 -4.69 -11.12 4.40
CA SER A 100 -4.46 -9.78 3.87
C SER A 100 -5.36 -8.77 4.54
N ASP A 101 -4.97 -7.51 4.44
CA ASP A 101 -5.79 -6.38 4.85
C ASP A 101 -5.63 -5.30 3.80
N ALA A 102 -6.65 -4.47 3.65
CA ALA A 102 -6.64 -3.42 2.63
C ALA A 102 -7.19 -2.12 3.22
N ARG A 103 -6.64 -1.01 2.73
CA ARG A 103 -7.08 0.32 3.15
C ARG A 103 -7.07 1.24 1.96
N GLU A 104 -8.12 2.04 1.82
CA GLU A 104 -8.20 2.98 0.71
C GLU A 104 -7.86 4.40 1.17
N THR A 105 -7.08 5.09 0.34
CA THR A 105 -6.75 6.50 0.54
C THR A 105 -6.97 7.20 -0.80
N SER A 106 -6.75 8.51 -0.83
CA SER A 106 -6.94 9.25 -2.07
C SER A 106 -6.04 10.48 -2.12
N PHE A 107 -5.83 10.97 -3.34
CA PHE A 107 -5.19 12.25 -3.57
C PHE A 107 -5.87 12.92 -4.76
N THR A 108 -5.65 14.22 -4.90
CA THR A 108 -6.27 14.99 -5.95
C THR A 108 -5.20 15.68 -6.78
N ILE A 109 -5.31 15.56 -8.10
CA ILE A 109 -4.48 16.31 -9.04
C ILE A 109 -5.30 17.51 -9.48
N GLN A 110 -4.71 18.70 -9.32
CA GLN A 110 -5.33 19.95 -9.71
C GLN A 110 -5.03 20.30 -11.15
#